data_42c16f74bd07fb15d9d33322d7d42973
#
_entry.id   42c16f74bd07fb15d9d33322d7d42973
#
_cell.length_a   1.000
_cell.length_b   1.000
_cell.length_c   1.000
_cell.angle_alpha   90.00
_cell.angle_beta   90.00
_cell.angle_gamma   90.00
#
_symmetry.space_group_name_H-M   'P 1'
#
loop_
_entity.id
_entity.type
_entity.pdbx_description
1 polymer ?
#
loop_
_entity_poly.entity_id
_entity_poly.type
_entity_poly.pdbx_seq_one_letter_code
_entity_poly.pdbx_strand_id
1 'polypeptide(L)'
;SLDKKNDYKNLLFSNFKIWPKNKYILYKLATYYKTKKQYRESIKIYKKIIDIYGESDRDLFFYASNLDKIGKWKKAKTLLLNLLKRNPKDTYTLNYMSYKLALKEQDLDFALSLIKQALAIDPENGFFLDTLGWVEFKRKNYNKAVFFLEKSISILPRSSEILDHLGDCYLMLNRKREAIFEWKKAIKYEI
;
A
#
# COMPACT_ATOMS: atom_id res chain seq x y z
N SER A 1 10.94 24.39 -0.82
CA SER A 1 10.52 25.66 -0.23
C SER A 1 8.99 25.67 -0.16
N LEU A 2 8.45 26.31 0.87
CA LEU A 2 6.99 26.46 1.10
C LEU A 2 6.29 27.16 -0.08
N ASP A 3 6.97 28.11 -0.74
CA ASP A 3 6.45 28.84 -1.90
C ASP A 3 6.13 27.92 -3.07
N LYS A 4 7.03 27.02 -3.46
CA LYS A 4 6.80 26.09 -4.57
C LYS A 4 5.62 25.12 -4.32
N LYS A 5 5.35 24.76 -3.05
CA LYS A 5 4.20 23.90 -2.72
C LYS A 5 2.87 24.66 -2.81
N ASN A 6 2.86 25.94 -2.46
CA ASN A 6 1.69 26.80 -2.59
C ASN A 6 1.39 27.11 -4.08
N ASP A 7 2.42 27.37 -4.87
CA ASP A 7 2.29 27.60 -6.31
C ASP A 7 1.70 26.38 -7.03
N TYR A 8 2.19 25.18 -6.72
CA TYR A 8 1.64 23.95 -7.29
C TYR A 8 0.16 23.75 -6.95
N LYS A 9 -0.22 23.99 -5.69
CA LYS A 9 -1.63 23.89 -5.26
C LYS A 9 -2.49 24.88 -6.04
N ASN A 10 -2.11 26.16 -6.06
CA ASN A 10 -2.87 27.22 -6.71
C ASN A 10 -3.03 26.94 -8.22
N LEU A 11 -1.95 26.51 -8.89
CA LEU A 11 -1.98 26.15 -10.30
C LEU A 11 -2.89 24.94 -10.56
N LEU A 12 -2.82 23.90 -9.71
CA LEU A 12 -3.66 22.71 -9.86
C LEU A 12 -5.15 23.05 -9.72
N PHE A 13 -5.51 23.87 -8.72
CA PHE A 13 -6.89 24.24 -8.48
C PHE A 13 -7.43 25.24 -9.52
N SER A 14 -6.62 26.18 -10.03
CA SER A 14 -7.02 27.05 -11.13
C SER A 14 -7.26 26.24 -12.41
N ASN A 15 -6.37 25.31 -12.74
CA ASN A 15 -6.58 24.41 -13.89
C ASN A 15 -7.84 23.55 -13.72
N PHE A 16 -8.14 23.08 -12.51
CA PHE A 16 -9.36 22.32 -12.26
C PHE A 16 -10.64 23.18 -12.46
N LYS A 17 -10.60 24.47 -12.13
CA LYS A 17 -11.72 25.38 -12.40
C LYS A 17 -11.98 25.55 -13.91
N ILE A 18 -10.89 25.65 -14.71
CA ILE A 18 -10.97 25.82 -16.16
C ILE A 18 -11.38 24.50 -16.85
N TRP A 19 -10.80 23.37 -16.38
CA TRP A 19 -10.93 22.06 -17.00
C TRP A 19 -11.48 21.00 -16.03
N PRO A 20 -12.72 21.14 -15.50
CA PRO A 20 -13.23 20.32 -14.40
C PRO A 20 -13.51 18.85 -14.75
N LYS A 21 -13.45 18.52 -16.05
CA LYS A 21 -13.62 17.16 -16.56
C LYS A 21 -12.32 16.58 -17.12
N ASN A 22 -11.22 17.32 -17.18
CA ASN A 22 -9.97 16.82 -17.75
C ASN A 22 -9.40 15.68 -16.89
N LYS A 23 -9.23 14.49 -17.49
CA LYS A 23 -8.81 13.26 -16.81
C LYS A 23 -7.46 13.40 -16.12
N TYR A 24 -6.50 14.04 -16.77
CA TYR A 24 -5.16 14.27 -16.21
C TYR A 24 -5.20 15.16 -14.96
N ILE A 25 -5.96 16.25 -15.02
CA ILE A 25 -6.12 17.18 -13.89
C ILE A 25 -6.82 16.48 -12.73
N LEU A 26 -7.85 15.68 -12.99
CA LEU A 26 -8.53 14.90 -11.96
C LEU A 26 -7.58 13.92 -11.28
N TYR A 27 -6.73 13.20 -12.02
CA TYR A 27 -5.73 12.32 -11.40
C TYR A 27 -4.71 13.08 -10.55
N LYS A 28 -4.22 14.24 -11.03
CA LYS A 28 -3.32 15.08 -10.23
C LYS A 28 -3.99 15.56 -8.94
N LEU A 29 -5.26 15.94 -9.02
CA LEU A 29 -6.02 16.38 -7.85
C LEU A 29 -6.28 15.24 -6.86
N ALA A 30 -6.65 14.05 -7.33
CA ALA A 30 -6.81 12.86 -6.50
C ALA A 30 -5.50 12.51 -5.76
N THR A 31 -4.37 12.54 -6.48
CA THR A 31 -3.04 12.32 -5.92
C THR A 31 -2.67 13.40 -4.89
N TYR A 32 -2.92 14.68 -5.21
CA TYR A 32 -2.71 15.78 -4.28
C TYR A 32 -3.46 15.57 -2.95
N TYR A 33 -4.75 15.26 -3.02
CA TYR A 33 -5.54 14.98 -1.83
C TYR A 33 -5.02 13.75 -1.05
N LYS A 34 -4.62 12.69 -1.75
CA LYS A 34 -4.02 11.50 -1.12
C LYS A 34 -2.72 11.84 -0.38
N THR A 35 -1.81 12.60 -0.97
CA THR A 35 -0.53 13.00 -0.33
C THR A 35 -0.75 13.91 0.88
N LYS A 36 -1.86 14.67 0.89
CA LYS A 36 -2.28 15.47 2.05
C LYS A 36 -3.11 14.67 3.07
N LYS A 37 -3.20 13.35 2.92
CA LYS A 37 -4.03 12.47 3.76
C LYS A 37 -5.52 12.86 3.78
N GLN A 38 -5.97 13.67 2.80
CA GLN A 38 -7.36 14.10 2.61
C GLN A 38 -8.11 13.04 1.78
N TYR A 39 -8.21 11.84 2.33
CA TYR A 39 -8.71 10.67 1.59
C TYR A 39 -10.18 10.81 1.18
N ARG A 40 -11.01 11.52 1.95
CA ARG A 40 -12.42 11.77 1.59
C ARG A 40 -12.55 12.59 0.30
N GLU A 41 -11.69 13.59 0.13
CA GLU A 41 -11.67 14.41 -1.08
C GLU A 41 -11.12 13.60 -2.27
N SER A 42 -10.06 12.82 -2.05
CA SER A 42 -9.55 11.91 -3.07
C SER A 42 -10.62 10.92 -3.56
N ILE A 43 -11.44 10.37 -2.65
CA ILE A 43 -12.58 9.49 -2.97
C ILE A 43 -13.59 10.20 -3.88
N LYS A 44 -13.94 11.47 -3.60
CA LYS A 44 -14.86 12.26 -4.44
C LYS A 44 -14.33 12.42 -5.87
N ILE A 45 -13.02 12.66 -5.99
CA ILE A 45 -12.39 12.80 -7.30
C ILE A 45 -12.36 11.48 -8.06
N TYR A 46 -11.98 10.35 -7.42
CA TYR A 46 -12.04 9.05 -8.08
C TYR A 46 -13.47 8.67 -8.49
N LYS A 47 -14.47 8.95 -7.65
CA LYS A 47 -15.87 8.75 -8.04
C LYS A 47 -16.22 9.58 -9.30
N LYS A 48 -15.82 10.87 -9.34
CA LYS A 48 -16.03 11.72 -10.51
C LYS A 48 -15.32 11.18 -11.77
N ILE A 49 -14.10 10.64 -11.64
CA ILE A 49 -13.39 9.98 -12.76
C ILE A 49 -14.20 8.80 -13.28
N ILE A 50 -14.66 7.93 -12.38
CA ILE A 50 -15.47 6.75 -12.73
C ILE A 50 -16.79 7.16 -13.40
N ASP A 51 -17.48 8.15 -12.86
CA ASP A 51 -18.76 8.64 -13.41
C ASP A 51 -18.62 9.24 -14.81
N ILE A 52 -17.46 9.86 -15.14
CA ILE A 52 -17.23 10.52 -16.44
C ILE A 52 -16.63 9.57 -17.48
N TYR A 53 -15.70 8.70 -17.05
CA TYR A 53 -14.86 7.92 -17.97
C TYR A 53 -15.11 6.41 -17.90
N GLY A 54 -16.04 5.98 -17.05
CA GLY A 54 -16.28 4.58 -16.79
C GLY A 54 -15.29 3.98 -15.79
N GLU A 55 -15.57 2.75 -15.39
CA GLU A 55 -14.74 2.00 -14.44
C GLU A 55 -13.47 1.48 -15.11
N SER A 56 -12.32 1.81 -14.54
CA SER A 56 -11.06 1.10 -14.78
C SER A 56 -10.60 0.41 -13.51
N ASP A 57 -9.90 -0.72 -13.64
CA ASP A 57 -9.37 -1.47 -12.49
C ASP A 57 -8.45 -0.60 -11.62
N ARG A 58 -7.63 0.24 -12.27
CA ARG A 58 -6.77 1.21 -11.60
C ARG A 58 -7.56 2.21 -10.74
N ASP A 59 -8.63 2.77 -11.29
CA ASP A 59 -9.41 3.80 -10.59
C ASP A 59 -10.17 3.19 -9.41
N LEU A 60 -10.74 2.00 -9.62
CA LEU A 60 -11.41 1.24 -8.56
C LEU A 60 -10.42 0.82 -7.45
N PHE A 61 -9.19 0.43 -7.80
CA PHE A 61 -8.15 0.13 -6.82
C PHE A 61 -7.84 1.34 -5.93
N PHE A 62 -7.57 2.52 -6.53
CA PHE A 62 -7.30 3.72 -5.76
C PHE A 62 -8.52 4.20 -4.96
N TYR A 63 -9.70 4.07 -5.52
CA TYR A 63 -10.93 4.35 -4.79
C TYR A 63 -11.08 3.44 -3.56
N ALA A 64 -10.89 2.12 -3.72
CA ALA A 64 -10.92 1.15 -2.65
C ALA A 64 -9.84 1.40 -1.59
N SER A 65 -8.60 1.70 -2.01
CA SER A 65 -7.50 2.00 -1.08
C SER A 65 -7.77 3.25 -0.23
N ASN A 66 -8.39 4.27 -0.80
CA ASN A 66 -8.80 5.47 -0.05
C ASN A 66 -9.98 5.17 0.91
N LEU A 67 -10.92 4.30 0.53
CA LEU A 67 -11.98 3.85 1.42
C LEU A 67 -11.42 3.13 2.65
N ASP A 68 -10.41 2.29 2.48
CA ASP A 68 -9.72 1.65 3.61
C ASP A 68 -9.08 2.69 4.54
N LYS A 69 -8.40 3.70 3.98
CA LYS A 69 -7.76 4.77 4.78
C LYS A 69 -8.75 5.59 5.63
N ILE A 70 -10.03 5.65 5.26
CA ILE A 70 -11.09 6.28 6.08
C ILE A 70 -11.90 5.28 6.92
N GLY A 71 -11.37 4.07 7.13
CA GLY A 71 -11.99 3.04 7.98
C GLY A 71 -13.13 2.24 7.32
N LYS A 72 -13.42 2.45 6.03
CA LYS A 72 -14.47 1.72 5.31
C LYS A 72 -13.95 0.41 4.70
N TRP A 73 -13.21 -0.37 5.50
CA TRP A 73 -12.56 -1.61 5.06
C TRP A 73 -13.52 -2.61 4.41
N LYS A 74 -14.70 -2.83 4.99
CA LYS A 74 -15.68 -3.77 4.42
C LYS A 74 -16.02 -3.45 2.96
N LYS A 75 -16.26 -2.17 2.64
CA LYS A 75 -16.51 -1.72 1.26
C LYS A 75 -15.27 -1.85 0.39
N ALA A 76 -14.10 -1.46 0.90
CA ALA A 76 -12.83 -1.60 0.19
C ALA A 76 -12.55 -3.07 -0.16
N LYS A 77 -12.69 -3.99 0.80
CA LYS A 77 -12.49 -5.44 0.61
C LYS A 77 -13.39 -5.99 -0.49
N THR A 78 -14.68 -5.62 -0.51
CA THR A 78 -15.61 -6.06 -1.56
C THR A 78 -15.15 -5.60 -2.95
N LEU A 79 -14.74 -4.34 -3.09
CA LEU A 79 -14.24 -3.81 -4.37
C LEU A 79 -12.95 -4.52 -4.81
N LEU A 80 -12.00 -4.72 -3.92
CA LEU A 80 -10.74 -5.41 -4.21
C LEU A 80 -10.97 -6.87 -4.60
N LEU A 81 -11.90 -7.58 -3.95
CA LEU A 81 -12.30 -8.94 -4.34
C LEU A 81 -12.92 -8.96 -5.75
N ASN A 82 -13.75 -7.98 -6.09
CA ASN A 82 -14.31 -7.87 -7.43
C ASN A 82 -13.22 -7.57 -8.49
N LEU A 83 -12.23 -6.76 -8.15
CA LEU A 83 -11.06 -6.53 -9.03
C LEU A 83 -10.29 -7.83 -9.26
N LEU A 84 -10.03 -8.62 -8.23
CA LEU A 84 -9.35 -9.92 -8.38
C LEU A 84 -10.19 -10.96 -9.15
N LYS A 85 -11.52 -10.87 -9.11
CA LYS A 85 -12.37 -11.69 -9.99
C LYS A 85 -12.24 -11.29 -11.45
N ARG A 86 -12.09 -10.00 -11.76
CA ARG A 86 -11.91 -9.48 -13.12
C ARG A 86 -10.49 -9.72 -13.65
N ASN A 87 -9.50 -9.50 -12.79
CA ASN A 87 -8.09 -9.69 -13.10
C ASN A 87 -7.37 -10.44 -11.96
N PRO A 88 -7.37 -11.79 -11.97
CA PRO A 88 -6.76 -12.59 -10.91
C PRO A 88 -5.23 -12.44 -10.81
N LYS A 89 -4.57 -11.85 -11.82
CA LYS A 89 -3.13 -11.65 -11.88
C LYS A 89 -2.71 -10.21 -11.56
N ASP A 90 -3.61 -9.35 -11.10
CA ASP A 90 -3.23 -8.01 -10.69
C ASP A 90 -2.44 -8.05 -9.38
N THR A 91 -1.12 -8.05 -9.53
CA THR A 91 -0.16 -8.18 -8.41
C THR A 91 -0.28 -7.04 -7.40
N TYR A 92 -0.67 -5.83 -7.83
CA TYR A 92 -0.89 -4.71 -6.92
C TYR A 92 -2.09 -4.95 -5.99
N THR A 93 -3.20 -5.43 -6.53
CA THR A 93 -4.38 -5.75 -5.74
C THR A 93 -4.14 -6.98 -4.86
N LEU A 94 -3.46 -8.02 -5.38
CA LEU A 94 -3.06 -9.19 -4.61
C LEU A 94 -2.22 -8.80 -3.38
N ASN A 95 -1.15 -8.03 -3.59
CA ASN A 95 -0.26 -7.58 -2.53
C ASN A 95 -0.99 -6.69 -1.52
N TYR A 96 -1.69 -5.66 -2.00
CA TYR A 96 -2.40 -4.74 -1.13
C TYR A 96 -3.42 -5.46 -0.23
N MET A 97 -4.19 -6.37 -0.81
CA MET A 97 -5.20 -7.11 -0.08
C MET A 97 -4.58 -8.05 0.95
N SER A 98 -3.52 -8.76 0.57
CA SER A 98 -2.75 -9.62 1.47
C SER A 98 -2.22 -8.84 2.68
N TYR A 99 -1.52 -7.73 2.44
CA TYR A 99 -0.98 -6.87 3.48
C TYR A 99 -2.09 -6.36 4.43
N LYS A 100 -3.22 -5.90 3.88
CA LYS A 100 -4.32 -5.37 4.68
C LYS A 100 -5.03 -6.44 5.52
N LEU A 101 -5.15 -7.66 5.02
CA LEU A 101 -5.66 -8.79 5.78
C LEU A 101 -4.70 -9.14 6.93
N ALA A 102 -3.40 -9.19 6.67
CA ALA A 102 -2.39 -9.43 7.69
C ALA A 102 -2.39 -8.34 8.77
N LEU A 103 -2.42 -7.07 8.37
CA LEU A 103 -2.45 -5.93 9.30
C LEU A 103 -3.67 -5.95 10.22
N LYS A 104 -4.80 -6.48 9.73
CA LYS A 104 -6.05 -6.60 10.49
C LYS A 104 -6.21 -7.96 11.17
N GLU A 105 -5.23 -8.83 11.03
CA GLU A 105 -5.25 -10.22 11.53
C GLU A 105 -6.51 -10.99 11.10
N GLN A 106 -6.94 -10.76 9.86
CA GLN A 106 -8.11 -11.38 9.26
C GLN A 106 -7.70 -12.37 8.17
N ASP A 107 -8.20 -13.60 8.24
CA ASP A 107 -8.04 -14.62 7.20
C ASP A 107 -6.59 -14.73 6.68
N LEU A 108 -5.67 -15.04 7.59
CA LEU A 108 -4.23 -15.07 7.31
C LEU A 108 -3.85 -16.15 6.28
N ASP A 109 -4.64 -17.22 6.16
CA ASP A 109 -4.41 -18.23 5.13
C ASP A 109 -4.76 -17.69 3.74
N PHE A 110 -5.83 -16.95 3.63
CA PHE A 110 -6.18 -16.28 2.39
C PHE A 110 -5.15 -15.18 2.05
N ALA A 111 -4.71 -14.39 3.04
CA ALA A 111 -3.63 -13.42 2.85
C ALA A 111 -2.37 -14.09 2.29
N LEU A 112 -1.97 -15.23 2.87
CA LEU A 112 -0.84 -16.02 2.38
C LEU A 112 -1.02 -16.51 0.94
N SER A 113 -2.23 -16.96 0.59
CA SER A 113 -2.53 -17.42 -0.77
C SER A 113 -2.39 -16.29 -1.80
N LEU A 114 -2.87 -15.08 -1.47
CA LEU A 114 -2.80 -13.91 -2.34
C LEU A 114 -1.35 -13.48 -2.60
N ILE A 115 -0.53 -13.39 -1.54
CA ILE A 115 0.85 -12.94 -1.72
C ILE A 115 1.72 -13.98 -2.44
N LYS A 116 1.44 -15.27 -2.26
CA LYS A 116 2.10 -16.32 -3.04
C LYS A 116 1.75 -16.23 -4.53
N GLN A 117 0.52 -15.87 -4.89
CA GLN A 117 0.13 -15.63 -6.27
C GLN A 117 0.88 -14.42 -6.85
N ALA A 118 1.03 -13.32 -6.10
CA ALA A 118 1.81 -12.16 -6.56
C ALA A 118 3.29 -12.53 -6.78
N LEU A 119 3.90 -13.27 -5.85
CA LEU A 119 5.29 -13.73 -5.95
C LEU A 119 5.51 -14.78 -7.05
N ALA A 120 4.49 -15.55 -7.44
CA ALA A 120 4.59 -16.45 -8.59
C ALA A 120 4.72 -15.68 -9.92
N ILE A 121 4.28 -14.42 -9.97
CA ILE A 121 4.39 -13.55 -11.14
C ILE A 121 5.69 -12.74 -11.10
N ASP A 122 6.05 -12.19 -9.93
CA ASP A 122 7.26 -11.38 -9.72
C ASP A 122 7.98 -11.84 -8.44
N PRO A 123 8.83 -12.89 -8.54
CA PRO A 123 9.44 -13.56 -7.39
C PRO A 123 10.44 -12.72 -6.60
N GLU A 124 11.02 -11.70 -7.25
CA GLU A 124 12.06 -10.85 -6.64
C GLU A 124 11.56 -9.45 -6.27
N ASN A 125 10.25 -9.28 -6.21
CA ASN A 125 9.68 -8.03 -5.77
C ASN A 125 9.85 -7.84 -4.26
N GLY A 126 10.69 -6.90 -3.87
CA GLY A 126 10.98 -6.61 -2.47
C GLY A 126 9.73 -6.29 -1.64
N PHE A 127 8.76 -5.54 -2.19
CA PHE A 127 7.51 -5.24 -1.49
C PHE A 127 6.62 -6.47 -1.28
N PHE A 128 6.65 -7.42 -2.22
CA PHE A 128 5.89 -8.65 -2.07
C PHE A 128 6.53 -9.60 -1.05
N LEU A 129 7.86 -9.64 -1.02
CA LEU A 129 8.63 -10.38 -0.02
C LEU A 129 8.40 -9.81 1.39
N ASP A 130 8.35 -8.48 1.53
CA ASP A 130 7.99 -7.83 2.79
C ASP A 130 6.58 -8.23 3.24
N THR A 131 5.60 -8.13 2.35
CA THR A 131 4.23 -8.55 2.67
C THR A 131 4.15 -10.02 3.07
N LEU A 132 4.89 -10.92 2.38
CA LEU A 132 4.96 -12.33 2.78
C LEU A 132 5.58 -12.50 4.16
N GLY A 133 6.67 -11.79 4.43
CA GLY A 133 7.30 -11.77 5.76
C GLY A 133 6.32 -11.31 6.82
N TRP A 134 5.58 -10.23 6.57
CA TRP A 134 4.59 -9.71 7.50
C TRP A 134 3.40 -10.66 7.73
N VAL A 135 2.91 -11.33 6.68
CA VAL A 135 1.90 -12.39 6.79
C VAL A 135 2.40 -13.52 7.68
N GLU A 136 3.63 -14.00 7.46
CA GLU A 136 4.21 -15.07 8.29
C GLU A 136 4.46 -14.62 9.73
N PHE A 137 4.81 -13.35 9.97
CA PHE A 137 4.89 -12.76 11.31
C PHE A 137 3.53 -12.85 12.04
N LYS A 138 2.46 -12.42 11.38
CA LYS A 138 1.09 -12.47 11.94
C LYS A 138 0.60 -13.91 12.17
N ARG A 139 1.12 -14.86 11.40
CA ARG A 139 0.92 -16.30 11.60
C ARG A 139 1.81 -16.89 12.71
N LYS A 140 2.63 -16.06 13.37
CA LYS A 140 3.60 -16.43 14.40
C LYS A 140 4.76 -17.33 13.90
N ASN A 141 4.98 -17.37 12.61
CA ASN A 141 6.08 -18.10 11.95
C ASN A 141 7.33 -17.21 11.86
N TYR A 142 7.84 -16.74 12.99
CA TYR A 142 8.84 -15.67 13.07
C TYR A 142 10.14 -15.97 12.30
N ASN A 143 10.63 -17.21 12.30
CA ASN A 143 11.83 -17.59 11.53
C ASN A 143 11.59 -17.45 10.01
N LYS A 144 10.41 -17.82 9.51
CA LYS A 144 10.05 -17.62 8.10
C LYS A 144 9.89 -16.14 7.78
N ALA A 145 9.31 -15.37 8.71
CA ALA A 145 9.17 -13.93 8.57
C ALA A 145 10.53 -13.26 8.40
N VAL A 146 11.50 -13.55 9.28
CA VAL A 146 12.88 -13.04 9.16
C VAL A 146 13.48 -13.39 7.80
N PHE A 147 13.38 -14.64 7.36
CA PHE A 147 13.93 -15.08 6.09
C PHE A 147 13.42 -14.26 4.89
N PHE A 148 12.11 -13.99 4.82
CA PHE A 148 11.55 -13.20 3.72
C PHE A 148 11.84 -11.72 3.86
N LEU A 149 11.87 -11.18 5.07
CA LEU A 149 12.21 -9.77 5.32
C LEU A 149 13.69 -9.49 5.05
N GLU A 150 14.60 -10.41 5.38
CA GLU A 150 16.03 -10.29 5.02
C GLU A 150 16.21 -10.28 3.50
N LYS A 151 15.48 -11.12 2.75
CA LYS A 151 15.44 -11.04 1.29
C LYS A 151 14.89 -9.71 0.80
N SER A 152 13.80 -9.26 1.38
CA SER A 152 13.18 -7.99 1.03
C SER A 152 14.14 -6.81 1.24
N ILE A 153 14.80 -6.73 2.40
CA ILE A 153 15.73 -5.63 2.70
C ILE A 153 17.01 -5.69 1.85
N SER A 154 17.42 -6.86 1.35
CA SER A 154 18.54 -6.95 0.41
C SER A 154 18.23 -6.28 -0.93
N ILE A 155 16.96 -6.24 -1.32
CA ILE A 155 16.46 -5.58 -2.54
C ILE A 155 16.16 -4.09 -2.27
N LEU A 156 15.59 -3.77 -1.11
CA LEU A 156 15.13 -2.45 -0.72
C LEU A 156 15.84 -1.95 0.56
N PRO A 157 17.16 -1.73 0.54
CA PRO A 157 18.00 -1.59 1.74
C PRO A 157 17.73 -0.34 2.59
N ARG A 158 16.91 0.59 2.10
CA ARG A 158 16.56 1.84 2.80
C ARG A 158 15.06 1.95 3.12
N SER A 159 14.32 0.85 3.07
CA SER A 159 12.92 0.85 3.44
C SER A 159 12.78 0.83 4.96
N SER A 160 12.35 1.94 5.54
CA SER A 160 12.10 2.04 6.99
C SER A 160 11.04 1.05 7.45
N GLU A 161 9.99 0.82 6.65
CA GLU A 161 8.91 -0.13 6.96
C GLU A 161 9.42 -1.57 7.06
N ILE A 162 10.27 -2.02 6.12
CA ILE A 162 10.84 -3.38 6.14
C ILE A 162 11.78 -3.56 7.32
N LEU A 163 12.60 -2.55 7.63
CA LEU A 163 13.50 -2.57 8.78
C LEU A 163 12.73 -2.62 10.10
N ASP A 164 11.60 -1.93 10.20
CA ASP A 164 10.73 -1.97 11.35
C ASP A 164 10.12 -3.37 11.54
N HIS A 165 9.54 -3.95 10.47
CA HIS A 165 9.03 -5.31 10.48
C HIS A 165 10.10 -6.35 10.87
N LEU A 166 11.35 -6.19 10.40
CA LEU A 166 12.45 -7.08 10.73
C LEU A 166 12.83 -6.95 12.22
N GLY A 167 12.85 -5.73 12.74
CA GLY A 167 13.06 -5.46 14.16
C GLY A 167 12.01 -6.14 15.04
N ASP A 168 10.74 -6.06 14.65
CA ASP A 168 9.63 -6.73 15.34
C ASP A 168 9.82 -8.26 15.34
N CYS A 169 10.23 -8.82 14.21
CA CYS A 169 10.50 -10.26 14.10
C CYS A 169 11.63 -10.71 15.02
N TYR A 170 12.74 -9.98 15.06
CA TYR A 170 13.87 -10.28 15.95
C TYR A 170 13.48 -10.15 17.41
N LEU A 171 12.65 -9.18 17.78
CA LEU A 171 12.13 -9.07 19.15
C LEU A 171 11.33 -10.31 19.56
N MET A 172 10.45 -10.79 18.68
CA MET A 172 9.65 -12.00 18.94
C MET A 172 10.50 -13.27 19.06
N LEU A 173 11.69 -13.28 18.46
CA LEU A 173 12.68 -14.35 18.59
C LEU A 173 13.65 -14.14 19.75
N ASN A 174 13.42 -13.16 20.64
CA ASN A 174 14.29 -12.76 21.75
C ASN A 174 15.71 -12.29 21.31
N ARG A 175 15.87 -11.90 20.05
CA ARG A 175 17.10 -11.36 19.43
C ARG A 175 17.16 -9.83 19.60
N LYS A 176 17.18 -9.38 20.85
CA LYS A 176 16.99 -7.96 21.22
C LYS A 176 18.03 -7.01 20.62
N ARG A 177 19.30 -7.45 20.49
CA ARG A 177 20.36 -6.60 19.91
C ARG A 177 20.10 -6.31 18.45
N GLU A 178 19.66 -7.30 17.70
CA GLU A 178 19.35 -7.20 16.29
C GLU A 178 18.07 -6.39 16.08
N ALA A 179 17.05 -6.59 16.90
CA ALA A 179 15.84 -5.75 16.87
C ALA A 179 16.18 -4.26 17.02
N ILE A 180 16.97 -3.89 18.03
CA ILE A 180 17.40 -2.51 18.27
C ILE A 180 18.22 -1.97 17.09
N PHE A 181 19.07 -2.79 16.48
CA PHE A 181 19.89 -2.40 15.34
C PHE A 181 19.02 -2.05 14.13
N GLU A 182 18.02 -2.90 13.79
CA GLU A 182 17.15 -2.65 12.65
C GLU A 182 16.21 -1.46 12.88
N TRP A 183 15.64 -1.30 14.07
CA TRP A 183 14.84 -0.11 14.38
C TRP A 183 15.64 1.20 14.32
N LYS A 184 16.90 1.21 14.76
CA LYS A 184 17.77 2.39 14.59
C LYS A 184 17.98 2.73 13.11
N LYS A 185 18.12 1.74 12.25
CA LYS A 185 18.20 1.94 10.80
C LYS A 185 16.87 2.46 10.24
N ALA A 186 15.74 1.90 10.68
CA ALA A 186 14.41 2.34 10.28
C ALA A 186 14.22 3.84 10.57
N ILE A 187 14.49 4.28 11.79
CA ILE A 187 14.43 5.69 12.21
C ILE A 187 15.33 6.57 11.32
N LYS A 188 16.54 6.11 10.98
CA LYS A 188 17.45 6.88 10.12
C LYS A 188 16.91 7.09 8.71
N TYR A 189 16.09 6.17 8.20
CA TYR A 189 15.54 6.23 6.84
C TYR A 189 14.07 6.71 6.80
N GLU A 190 13.47 6.98 7.95
CA GLU A 190 12.16 7.62 8.07
C GLU A 190 12.31 9.14 7.83
N ILE A 191 12.34 9.54 6.53
CA ILE A 191 12.46 10.96 6.11
C ILE A 191 11.19 11.41 5.41
#